data_6da1ab2e08755f015203e0b3837228df
#
_entry.id   6da1ab2e08755f015203e0b3837228df
#
_cell.length_a   1.000
_cell.length_b   1.000
_cell.length_c   1.000
_cell.angle_alpha   90.00
_cell.angle_beta   90.00
_cell.angle_gamma   90.00
#
_symmetry.space_group_name_H-M   'P 1'
#
loop_
_entity.id
_entity.type
_entity.pdbx_description
1 polymer ?
#
loop_
_entity_poly.entity_id
_entity_poly.type
_entity_poly.pdbx_seq_one_letter_code
_entity_poly.pdbx_strand_id
1 'polypeptide(L)'
;MAINAIIFNSARFLGPAVAGVVIARISVGAAFAVNAATYVIFLIAMLNMRGLPALPVGATQSVLKASAEAYVYASRHPGIAPMLLLFTVTTIGTRGFVELFPGFADSVFGRGPEGLSMLTSTVGLGAICGALWMLLRPAIAGLTRLVLAHTLVISLAILAFTATDRFTLALPCVFLAGTAMTITGIGAQTLLQAAVDIRMRGRIMALYGMIFRAGPAVGAVLMGSLSERFGLRWPLAVGALISCGFWARTRLKQRRMAETLEADPSVAPVRQPG
;
A
#
# COMPACT_ATOMS: atom_id res chain seq x y z
N MET A 1 16.32 -7.58 -10.45
CA MET A 1 15.31 -6.85 -9.63
C MET A 1 14.23 -6.17 -10.47
N ALA A 2 14.55 -5.46 -11.56
CA ALA A 2 13.56 -4.78 -12.41
C ALA A 2 12.49 -5.71 -13.02
N ILE A 3 12.87 -6.86 -13.53
CA ILE A 3 11.96 -7.86 -14.13
C ILE A 3 10.90 -8.33 -13.10
N ASN A 4 11.31 -8.58 -11.86
CA ASN A 4 10.40 -9.02 -10.82
C ASN A 4 9.36 -7.93 -10.48
N ALA A 5 9.78 -6.68 -10.44
CA ALA A 5 8.88 -5.53 -10.23
C ALA A 5 7.89 -5.38 -11.40
N ILE A 6 8.35 -5.57 -12.64
CA ILE A 6 7.50 -5.53 -13.84
C ILE A 6 6.45 -6.66 -13.78
N ILE A 7 6.88 -7.90 -13.52
CA ILE A 7 5.98 -9.05 -13.43
C ILE A 7 4.94 -8.84 -12.34
N PHE A 8 5.37 -8.42 -11.14
CA PHE A 8 4.46 -8.19 -10.01
C PHE A 8 3.43 -7.10 -10.30
N ASN A 9 3.88 -5.97 -10.85
CA ASN A 9 2.98 -4.87 -11.17
C ASN A 9 2.06 -5.20 -12.35
N SER A 10 2.57 -5.88 -13.38
CA SER A 10 1.74 -6.35 -14.51
C SER A 10 0.68 -7.34 -14.05
N ALA A 11 1.02 -8.31 -13.20
CA ALA A 11 0.06 -9.28 -12.67
C ALA A 11 -1.01 -8.59 -11.81
N ARG A 12 -0.62 -7.63 -10.99
CA ARG A 12 -1.55 -6.85 -10.16
C ARG A 12 -2.51 -5.99 -10.98
N PHE A 13 -2.07 -5.57 -12.16
CA PHE A 13 -2.86 -4.79 -13.11
C PHE A 13 -3.75 -5.68 -13.99
N LEU A 14 -3.14 -6.68 -14.63
CA LEU A 14 -3.85 -7.54 -15.58
C LEU A 14 -4.83 -8.49 -14.88
N GLY A 15 -4.52 -8.91 -13.64
CA GLY A 15 -5.35 -9.83 -12.87
C GLY A 15 -6.81 -9.37 -12.74
N PRO A 16 -7.09 -8.20 -12.16
CA PRO A 16 -8.46 -7.68 -12.04
C PRO A 16 -9.14 -7.44 -13.40
N ALA A 17 -8.39 -6.98 -14.41
CA ALA A 17 -8.92 -6.75 -15.75
C ALA A 17 -9.37 -8.05 -16.42
N VAL A 18 -8.52 -9.09 -16.36
CA VAL A 18 -8.85 -10.44 -16.87
C VAL A 18 -10.02 -11.03 -16.09
N ALA A 19 -9.98 -10.95 -14.76
CA ALA A 19 -11.08 -11.43 -13.92
C ALA A 19 -12.40 -10.72 -14.25
N GLY A 20 -12.39 -9.41 -14.43
CA GLY A 20 -13.58 -8.63 -14.82
C GLY A 20 -14.18 -9.08 -16.16
N VAL A 21 -13.31 -9.30 -17.17
CA VAL A 21 -13.76 -9.79 -18.48
C VAL A 21 -14.34 -11.21 -18.38
N VAL A 22 -13.69 -12.11 -17.64
CA VAL A 22 -14.17 -13.50 -17.44
C VAL A 22 -15.52 -13.52 -16.72
N ILE A 23 -15.66 -12.70 -15.68
CA ILE A 23 -16.93 -12.60 -14.93
C ILE A 23 -18.05 -12.07 -15.83
N ALA A 24 -17.76 -11.00 -16.59
CA ALA A 24 -18.75 -10.35 -17.46
C ALA A 24 -19.17 -11.22 -18.65
N ARG A 25 -18.26 -12.03 -19.19
CA ARG A 25 -18.51 -12.80 -20.44
C ARG A 25 -18.88 -14.26 -20.19
N ILE A 26 -18.50 -14.84 -19.07
CA ILE A 26 -18.66 -16.25 -18.79
C ILE A 26 -19.43 -16.44 -17.47
N SER A 27 -18.75 -16.33 -16.32
CA SER A 27 -19.35 -16.43 -14.98
C SER A 27 -18.33 -16.16 -13.88
N VAL A 28 -18.80 -15.94 -12.67
CA VAL A 28 -17.96 -15.87 -11.46
C VAL A 28 -17.23 -17.20 -11.21
N GLY A 29 -17.91 -18.33 -11.43
CA GLY A 29 -17.32 -19.67 -11.31
C GLY A 29 -16.14 -19.88 -12.27
N ALA A 30 -16.22 -19.39 -13.50
CA ALA A 30 -15.14 -19.45 -14.46
C ALA A 30 -13.91 -18.61 -13.99
N ALA A 31 -14.14 -17.46 -13.37
CA ALA A 31 -13.04 -16.65 -12.81
C ALA A 31 -12.31 -17.40 -11.67
N PHE A 32 -13.04 -18.11 -10.80
CA PHE A 32 -12.44 -18.97 -9.78
C PHE A 32 -11.68 -20.14 -10.39
N ALA A 33 -12.20 -20.77 -11.45
CA ALA A 33 -11.51 -21.86 -12.14
C ALA A 33 -10.19 -21.40 -12.79
N VAL A 34 -10.21 -20.24 -13.46
CA VAL A 34 -8.99 -19.61 -14.01
C VAL A 34 -7.98 -19.32 -12.90
N ASN A 35 -8.43 -18.74 -11.79
CA ASN A 35 -7.56 -18.47 -10.64
C ASN A 35 -6.96 -19.78 -10.07
N ALA A 36 -7.74 -20.84 -9.91
CA ALA A 36 -7.25 -22.15 -9.47
C ALA A 36 -6.21 -22.73 -10.44
N ALA A 37 -6.43 -22.62 -11.74
CA ALA A 37 -5.48 -23.06 -12.75
C ALA A 37 -4.13 -22.31 -12.64
N THR A 38 -4.13 -21.01 -12.36
CA THR A 38 -2.88 -20.25 -12.14
C THR A 38 -2.11 -20.74 -10.93
N TYR A 39 -2.79 -21.16 -9.84
CA TYR A 39 -2.12 -21.78 -8.68
C TYR A 39 -1.50 -23.14 -9.02
N VAL A 40 -2.17 -23.96 -9.84
CA VAL A 40 -1.61 -25.24 -10.29
C VAL A 40 -0.33 -25.01 -11.10
N ILE A 41 -0.35 -24.06 -12.04
CA ILE A 41 0.83 -23.68 -12.82
C ILE A 41 1.97 -23.22 -11.89
N PHE A 42 1.67 -22.39 -10.89
CA PHE A 42 2.63 -21.93 -9.91
C PHE A 42 3.24 -23.10 -9.10
N LEU A 43 2.41 -24.05 -8.64
CA LEU A 43 2.88 -25.25 -7.93
C LEU A 43 3.79 -26.11 -8.80
N ILE A 44 3.43 -26.34 -10.06
CA ILE A 44 4.27 -27.07 -11.02
C ILE A 44 5.62 -26.36 -11.20
N ALA A 45 5.60 -25.03 -11.34
CA ALA A 45 6.83 -24.24 -11.45
C ALA A 45 7.70 -24.39 -10.21
N MET A 46 7.12 -24.33 -9.00
CA MET A 46 7.84 -24.53 -7.74
C MET A 46 8.46 -25.94 -7.63
N LEU A 47 7.70 -26.98 -7.99
CA LEU A 47 8.18 -28.37 -7.93
C LEU A 47 9.34 -28.63 -8.91
N ASN A 48 9.38 -27.90 -10.03
CA ASN A 48 10.46 -27.99 -11.00
C ASN A 48 11.70 -27.15 -10.66
N MET A 49 11.66 -26.33 -9.62
CA MET A 49 12.82 -25.56 -9.16
C MET A 49 13.85 -26.50 -8.53
N ARG A 50 14.95 -26.76 -9.25
CA ARG A 50 16.09 -27.56 -8.79
C ARG A 50 17.29 -26.66 -8.56
N GLY A 51 18.15 -27.02 -7.58
CA GLY A 51 19.42 -26.33 -7.36
C GLY A 51 19.30 -24.98 -6.65
N LEU A 52 18.26 -24.77 -5.88
CA LEU A 52 18.21 -23.63 -4.95
C LEU A 52 19.37 -23.77 -3.96
N PRO A 53 20.29 -22.78 -3.87
CA PRO A 53 21.31 -22.80 -2.83
C PRO A 53 20.62 -22.92 -1.48
N ALA A 54 21.02 -23.93 -0.69
CA ALA A 54 20.56 -24.03 0.68
C ALA A 54 20.93 -22.71 1.37
N LEU A 55 19.91 -21.94 1.74
CA LEU A 55 20.15 -20.79 2.60
C LEU A 55 20.89 -21.30 3.83
N PRO A 56 22.02 -20.69 4.25
CA PRO A 56 22.63 -21.04 5.52
C PRO A 56 21.52 -21.01 6.56
N VAL A 57 21.28 -22.15 7.17
CA VAL A 57 20.37 -22.22 8.32
C VAL A 57 21.10 -21.49 9.45
N GLY A 58 21.16 -20.17 9.32
CA GLY A 58 21.54 -19.28 10.39
C GLY A 58 20.54 -19.51 11.49
N ALA A 59 21.06 -19.75 12.71
CA ALA A 59 20.36 -20.12 13.92
C ALA A 59 18.90 -19.67 13.88
N THR A 60 17.99 -20.58 14.14
CA THR A 60 16.54 -20.40 14.26
C THR A 60 16.24 -19.33 15.32
N GLN A 61 16.48 -18.05 14.92
CA GLN A 61 16.03 -16.95 15.76
C GLN A 61 14.51 -16.98 15.80
N SER A 62 13.97 -17.01 17.01
CA SER A 62 12.52 -16.89 17.20
C SER A 62 12.00 -15.72 16.38
N VAL A 63 10.91 -15.94 15.63
CA VAL A 63 10.25 -14.91 14.81
C VAL A 63 9.98 -13.65 15.65
N LEU A 64 9.63 -13.82 16.93
CA LEU A 64 9.42 -12.72 17.86
C LEU A 64 10.69 -11.90 18.09
N LYS A 65 11.85 -12.57 18.27
CA LYS A 65 13.13 -11.87 18.46
C LYS A 65 13.53 -11.11 17.19
N ALA A 66 13.39 -11.74 16.04
CA ALA A 66 13.67 -11.10 14.74
C ALA A 66 12.76 -9.87 14.49
N SER A 67 11.48 -9.96 14.87
CA SER A 67 10.53 -8.85 14.77
C SER A 67 10.86 -7.72 15.76
N ALA A 68 11.25 -8.06 16.99
CA ALA A 68 11.68 -7.08 17.99
C ALA A 68 12.94 -6.32 17.54
N GLU A 69 13.93 -7.03 16.97
CA GLU A 69 15.14 -6.42 16.43
C GLU A 69 14.80 -5.47 15.25
N ALA A 70 13.88 -5.86 14.36
CA ALA A 70 13.40 -4.99 13.28
C ALA A 70 12.73 -3.74 13.82
N TYR A 71 11.89 -3.89 14.83
CA TYR A 71 11.21 -2.75 15.47
C TYR A 71 12.21 -1.79 16.13
N VAL A 72 13.17 -2.31 16.89
CA VAL A 72 14.23 -1.51 17.54
C VAL A 72 15.08 -0.81 16.48
N TYR A 73 15.48 -1.50 15.43
CA TYR A 73 16.23 -0.88 14.32
C TYR A 73 15.41 0.23 13.65
N ALA A 74 14.16 -0.06 13.29
CA ALA A 74 13.29 0.92 12.67
C ALA A 74 13.06 2.16 13.56
N SER A 75 12.80 1.97 14.85
CA SER A 75 12.51 3.05 15.80
C SER A 75 13.70 3.99 16.03
N ARG A 76 14.92 3.49 15.90
CA ARG A 76 16.17 4.28 16.06
C ARG A 76 16.59 5.00 14.78
N HIS A 77 16.06 4.59 13.62
CA HIS A 77 16.45 5.21 12.35
C HIS A 77 15.62 6.47 12.07
N PRO A 78 16.26 7.63 11.86
CA PRO A 78 15.56 8.93 11.77
C PRO A 78 14.62 9.07 10.56
N GLY A 79 14.82 8.29 9.52
CA GLY A 79 13.96 8.27 8.33
C GLY A 79 12.92 7.14 8.34
N ILE A 80 13.32 5.92 8.77
CA ILE A 80 12.45 4.74 8.71
C ILE A 80 11.30 4.84 9.71
N ALA A 81 11.58 5.25 10.96
CA ALA A 81 10.55 5.36 12.00
C ALA A 81 9.38 6.27 11.59
N PRO A 82 9.61 7.54 11.21
CA PRO A 82 8.51 8.42 10.83
C PRO A 82 7.80 7.97 9.54
N MET A 83 8.52 7.34 8.61
CA MET A 83 7.94 6.80 7.38
C MET A 83 6.99 5.64 7.68
N LEU A 84 7.42 4.64 8.45
CA LEU A 84 6.59 3.50 8.83
C LEU A 84 5.39 3.93 9.68
N LEU A 85 5.59 4.87 10.62
CA LEU A 85 4.49 5.37 11.45
C LEU A 85 3.44 6.10 10.61
N LEU A 86 3.86 7.01 9.73
CA LEU A 86 2.97 7.70 8.81
C LEU A 86 2.22 6.70 7.92
N PHE A 87 2.94 5.71 7.39
CA PHE A 87 2.37 4.68 6.55
C PHE A 87 1.35 3.83 7.30
N THR A 88 1.62 3.46 8.56
CA THR A 88 0.70 2.73 9.43
C THR A 88 -0.59 3.51 9.67
N VAL A 89 -0.46 4.77 10.10
CA VAL A 89 -1.62 5.63 10.38
C VAL A 89 -2.46 5.86 9.13
N THR A 90 -1.81 6.14 8.00
CA THR A 90 -2.51 6.33 6.73
C THR A 90 -3.18 5.05 6.26
N THR A 91 -2.52 3.90 6.41
CA THR A 91 -3.07 2.61 5.97
C THR A 91 -4.29 2.21 6.78
N ILE A 92 -4.25 2.38 8.09
CA ILE A 92 -5.39 2.12 8.98
C ILE A 92 -6.49 3.18 8.77
N GLY A 93 -6.11 4.46 8.73
CA GLY A 93 -7.06 5.57 8.71
C GLY A 93 -7.74 5.83 7.37
N THR A 94 -7.15 5.37 6.26
CA THR A 94 -7.68 5.73 4.94
C THR A 94 -7.84 4.55 3.98
N ARG A 95 -6.94 3.55 4.00
CA ARG A 95 -6.96 2.47 3.00
C ARG A 95 -8.11 1.48 3.15
N GLY A 96 -8.71 1.39 4.35
CA GLY A 96 -9.90 0.58 4.60
C GLY A 96 -11.16 1.09 3.89
N PHE A 97 -11.13 2.28 3.26
CA PHE A 97 -12.29 2.87 2.59
C PHE A 97 -12.82 2.04 1.42
N VAL A 98 -11.95 1.27 0.75
CA VAL A 98 -12.33 0.39 -0.36
C VAL A 98 -13.28 -0.71 0.12
N GLU A 99 -13.06 -1.23 1.32
CA GLU A 99 -13.91 -2.25 1.94
C GLU A 99 -15.29 -1.71 2.33
N LEU A 100 -15.42 -0.39 2.44
CA LEU A 100 -16.69 0.28 2.75
C LEU A 100 -17.48 0.66 1.50
N PHE A 101 -16.94 0.46 0.28
CA PHE A 101 -17.63 0.79 -0.97
C PHE A 101 -19.03 0.19 -1.11
N PRO A 102 -19.30 -1.07 -0.69
CA PRO A 102 -20.66 -1.59 -0.74
C PRO A 102 -21.65 -0.72 0.03
N GLY A 103 -21.30 -0.33 1.25
CA GLY A 103 -22.13 0.55 2.08
C GLY A 103 -22.31 1.95 1.47
N PHE A 104 -21.25 2.55 0.93
CA PHE A 104 -21.36 3.84 0.24
C PHE A 104 -22.18 3.77 -1.03
N ALA A 105 -22.00 2.72 -1.86
CA ALA A 105 -22.73 2.56 -3.11
C ALA A 105 -24.23 2.42 -2.87
N ASP A 106 -24.61 1.66 -1.85
CA ASP A 106 -26.00 1.38 -1.51
C ASP A 106 -26.63 2.49 -0.66
N SER A 107 -26.11 2.70 0.56
CA SER A 107 -26.74 3.55 1.56
C SER A 107 -26.52 5.04 1.38
N VAL A 108 -25.39 5.46 0.74
CA VAL A 108 -25.05 6.88 0.58
C VAL A 108 -25.44 7.39 -0.80
N PHE A 109 -25.15 6.62 -1.84
CA PHE A 109 -25.38 7.04 -3.23
C PHE A 109 -26.60 6.42 -3.88
N GLY A 110 -27.23 5.40 -3.27
CA GLY A 110 -28.43 4.74 -3.78
C GLY A 110 -28.23 4.05 -5.15
N ARG A 111 -27.01 3.57 -5.45
CA ARG A 111 -26.66 2.98 -6.74
C ARG A 111 -26.36 1.49 -6.71
N GLY A 112 -26.47 0.86 -5.55
CA GLY A 112 -26.32 -0.58 -5.38
C GLY A 112 -25.09 -1.20 -6.06
N PRO A 113 -25.23 -2.38 -6.71
CA PRO A 113 -24.10 -3.08 -7.34
C PRO A 113 -23.41 -2.32 -8.48
N GLU A 114 -24.16 -1.52 -9.23
CA GLU A 114 -23.60 -0.71 -10.32
C GLU A 114 -22.65 0.37 -9.75
N GLY A 115 -23.09 1.08 -8.70
CA GLY A 115 -22.26 2.07 -8.02
C GLY A 115 -21.01 1.44 -7.42
N LEU A 116 -21.10 0.26 -6.81
CA LEU A 116 -19.97 -0.51 -6.30
C LEU A 116 -18.97 -0.84 -7.42
N SER A 117 -19.46 -1.34 -8.56
CA SER A 117 -18.63 -1.66 -9.72
C SER A 117 -17.88 -0.40 -10.22
N MET A 118 -18.58 0.73 -10.34
CA MET A 118 -17.97 1.99 -10.77
C MET A 118 -16.91 2.51 -9.79
N LEU A 119 -17.16 2.49 -8.49
CA LEU A 119 -16.18 2.90 -7.47
C LEU A 119 -14.94 2.01 -7.51
N THR A 120 -15.14 0.68 -7.56
CA THR A 120 -14.05 -0.29 -7.60
C THR A 120 -13.21 -0.17 -8.88
N SER A 121 -13.85 0.00 -10.02
CA SER A 121 -13.15 0.22 -11.29
C SER A 121 -12.39 1.54 -11.30
N THR A 122 -12.96 2.60 -10.72
CA THR A 122 -12.34 3.93 -10.67
C THR A 122 -11.09 3.94 -9.78
N VAL A 123 -11.12 3.31 -8.60
CA VAL A 123 -9.92 3.19 -7.76
C VAL A 123 -8.84 2.37 -8.44
N GLY A 124 -9.23 1.31 -9.17
CA GLY A 124 -8.33 0.49 -9.96
C GLY A 124 -7.64 1.28 -11.09
N LEU A 125 -8.41 2.08 -11.86
CA LEU A 125 -7.87 2.96 -12.89
C LEU A 125 -6.89 3.99 -12.30
N GLY A 126 -7.24 4.58 -11.15
CA GLY A 126 -6.32 5.46 -10.43
C GLY A 126 -5.02 4.76 -10.04
N ALA A 127 -5.11 3.54 -9.51
CA ALA A 127 -3.94 2.74 -9.15
C ALA A 127 -3.03 2.46 -10.35
N ILE A 128 -3.61 2.20 -11.51
CA ILE A 128 -2.89 2.02 -12.78
C ILE A 128 -2.13 3.27 -13.16
N CYS A 129 -2.81 4.41 -13.20
CA CYS A 129 -2.18 5.69 -13.52
C CYS A 129 -1.02 5.99 -12.56
N GLY A 130 -1.21 5.74 -11.26
CA GLY A 130 -0.16 5.89 -10.27
C GLY A 130 1.04 4.97 -10.50
N ALA A 131 0.81 3.71 -10.87
CA ALA A 131 1.87 2.75 -11.17
C ALA A 131 2.65 3.11 -12.43
N LEU A 132 1.95 3.49 -13.51
CA LEU A 132 2.58 3.94 -14.75
C LEU A 132 3.42 5.20 -14.52
N TRP A 133 2.89 6.15 -13.75
CA TRP A 133 3.64 7.36 -13.43
C TRP A 133 4.92 7.05 -12.63
N MET A 134 4.84 6.14 -11.65
CA MET A 134 6.01 5.69 -10.90
C MET A 134 7.03 4.93 -11.76
N LEU A 135 6.57 4.19 -12.76
CA LEU A 135 7.45 3.49 -13.70
C LEU A 135 8.29 4.46 -14.55
N LEU A 136 7.69 5.59 -14.95
CA LEU A 136 8.36 6.63 -15.73
C LEU A 136 9.33 7.49 -14.91
N ARG A 137 9.37 7.29 -13.58
CA ARG A 137 10.26 8.02 -12.68
C ARG A 137 11.34 7.12 -12.10
N PRO A 138 12.55 7.05 -12.69
CA PRO A 138 13.61 6.15 -12.24
C PRO A 138 14.38 6.65 -11.00
N ALA A 139 14.27 7.93 -10.62
CA ALA A 139 15.09 8.52 -9.59
C ALA A 139 14.51 8.35 -8.16
N ILE A 140 15.38 7.97 -7.20
CA ILE A 140 15.07 7.92 -5.77
C ILE A 140 15.02 9.35 -5.20
N ALA A 141 15.79 10.27 -5.75
CA ALA A 141 15.85 11.65 -5.32
C ALA A 141 14.48 12.34 -5.32
N GLY A 142 14.10 12.97 -4.22
CA GLY A 142 12.81 13.62 -4.01
C GLY A 142 11.64 12.67 -3.80
N LEU A 143 11.88 11.36 -3.64
CA LEU A 143 10.83 10.37 -3.44
C LEU A 143 10.15 10.53 -2.07
N THR A 144 10.90 10.94 -1.04
CA THR A 144 10.34 11.26 0.29
C THR A 144 9.30 12.38 0.21
N ARG A 145 9.62 13.46 -0.51
CA ARG A 145 8.68 14.58 -0.73
C ARG A 145 7.42 14.11 -1.45
N LEU A 146 7.60 13.24 -2.43
CA LEU A 146 6.52 12.69 -3.22
C LEU A 146 5.58 11.84 -2.38
N VAL A 147 6.11 10.90 -1.60
CA VAL A 147 5.34 10.05 -0.68
C VAL A 147 4.54 10.90 0.29
N LEU A 148 5.16 11.92 0.88
CA LEU A 148 4.47 12.85 1.77
C LEU A 148 3.36 13.62 1.05
N ALA A 149 3.62 14.16 -0.14
CA ALA A 149 2.60 14.90 -0.90
C ALA A 149 1.40 14.02 -1.24
N HIS A 150 1.63 12.79 -1.69
CA HIS A 150 0.54 11.88 -2.04
C HIS A 150 -0.19 11.31 -0.81
N THR A 151 0.46 11.21 0.35
CA THR A 151 -0.23 10.91 1.61
C THR A 151 -1.26 12.00 1.96
N LEU A 152 -0.93 13.27 1.74
CA LEU A 152 -1.89 14.36 1.88
C LEU A 152 -3.02 14.26 0.86
N VAL A 153 -2.68 13.98 -0.42
CA VAL A 153 -3.69 13.80 -1.48
C VAL A 153 -4.68 12.69 -1.14
N ILE A 154 -4.21 11.55 -0.61
CA ILE A 154 -5.11 10.47 -0.14
C ILE A 154 -6.08 11.01 0.91
N SER A 155 -5.56 11.67 1.94
CA SER A 155 -6.38 12.15 3.05
C SER A 155 -7.41 13.18 2.60
N LEU A 156 -7.01 14.13 1.74
CA LEU A 156 -7.92 15.15 1.19
C LEU A 156 -8.96 14.56 0.24
N ALA A 157 -8.55 13.61 -0.61
CA ALA A 157 -9.46 12.93 -1.53
C ALA A 157 -10.53 12.14 -0.77
N ILE A 158 -10.16 11.49 0.34
CA ILE A 158 -11.11 10.76 1.18
C ILE A 158 -12.01 11.73 1.95
N LEU A 159 -11.51 12.85 2.47
CA LEU A 159 -12.34 13.88 3.07
C LEU A 159 -13.37 14.41 2.08
N ALA A 160 -12.95 14.72 0.86
CA ALA A 160 -13.85 15.18 -0.20
C ALA A 160 -14.89 14.10 -0.58
N PHE A 161 -14.46 12.82 -0.65
CA PHE A 161 -15.34 11.68 -0.89
C PHE A 161 -16.41 11.54 0.20
N THR A 162 -16.05 11.69 1.46
CA THR A 162 -17.01 11.60 2.58
C THR A 162 -17.93 12.81 2.68
N ALA A 163 -17.53 13.96 2.15
CA ALA A 163 -18.29 15.20 2.20
C ALA A 163 -19.32 15.34 1.06
N THR A 164 -19.25 14.51 0.01
CA THR A 164 -20.14 14.65 -1.15
C THR A 164 -21.31 13.68 -1.12
N ASP A 165 -22.48 14.16 -1.55
CA ASP A 165 -23.68 13.35 -1.82
C ASP A 165 -23.81 13.01 -3.32
N ARG A 166 -23.00 13.65 -4.16
CA ARG A 166 -23.06 13.48 -5.61
C ARG A 166 -22.09 12.38 -6.05
N PHE A 167 -22.62 11.29 -6.55
CA PHE A 167 -21.83 10.14 -7.05
C PHE A 167 -20.79 10.56 -8.11
N THR A 168 -21.15 11.50 -9.01
CA THR A 168 -20.26 12.03 -10.05
C THR A 168 -19.02 12.73 -9.48
N LEU A 169 -19.14 13.39 -8.30
CA LEU A 169 -18.01 14.01 -7.61
C LEU A 169 -17.22 13.00 -6.75
N ALA A 170 -17.86 11.93 -6.35
CA ALA A 170 -17.18 10.84 -5.62
C ALA A 170 -16.15 10.12 -6.50
N LEU A 171 -16.44 9.92 -7.80
CA LEU A 171 -15.54 9.20 -8.72
C LEU A 171 -14.15 9.85 -8.87
N PRO A 172 -13.99 11.16 -9.15
CA PRO A 172 -12.66 11.78 -9.19
C PRO A 172 -11.94 11.72 -7.84
N CYS A 173 -12.64 11.79 -6.71
CA CYS A 173 -12.02 11.61 -5.40
C CYS A 173 -11.44 10.20 -5.24
N VAL A 174 -12.20 9.17 -5.62
CA VAL A 174 -11.77 7.77 -5.59
C VAL A 174 -10.60 7.53 -6.55
N PHE A 175 -10.63 8.11 -7.74
CA PHE A 175 -9.53 8.03 -8.71
C PHE A 175 -8.23 8.62 -8.13
N LEU A 176 -8.31 9.83 -7.57
CA LEU A 176 -7.15 10.48 -6.94
C LEU A 176 -6.62 9.68 -5.75
N ALA A 177 -7.52 9.14 -4.92
CA ALA A 177 -7.13 8.28 -3.80
C ALA A 177 -6.39 7.03 -4.29
N GLY A 178 -6.91 6.32 -5.31
CA GLY A 178 -6.28 5.15 -5.90
C GLY A 178 -4.89 5.43 -6.48
N THR A 179 -4.76 6.53 -7.24
CA THR A 179 -3.49 7.01 -7.78
C THR A 179 -2.48 7.29 -6.66
N ALA A 180 -2.88 8.08 -5.68
CA ALA A 180 -2.01 8.49 -4.59
C ALA A 180 -1.63 7.32 -3.65
N MET A 181 -2.54 6.39 -3.40
CA MET A 181 -2.26 5.15 -2.64
C MET A 181 -1.17 4.31 -3.29
N THR A 182 -1.23 4.16 -4.60
CA THR A 182 -0.24 3.37 -5.34
C THR A 182 1.12 4.04 -5.34
N ILE A 183 1.17 5.35 -5.60
CA ILE A 183 2.41 6.13 -5.55
C ILE A 183 3.04 6.09 -4.14
N THR A 184 2.24 6.28 -3.10
CA THR A 184 2.71 6.22 -1.70
C THR A 184 3.22 4.83 -1.35
N GLY A 185 2.52 3.77 -1.75
CA GLY A 185 2.93 2.39 -1.49
C GLY A 185 4.25 2.03 -2.16
N ILE A 186 4.36 2.25 -3.48
CA ILE A 186 5.59 1.97 -4.23
C ILE A 186 6.73 2.85 -3.73
N GLY A 187 6.49 4.14 -3.52
CA GLY A 187 7.50 5.09 -3.07
C GLY A 187 8.05 4.74 -1.68
N ALA A 188 7.19 4.45 -0.71
CA ALA A 188 7.61 4.04 0.63
C ALA A 188 8.41 2.73 0.60
N GLN A 189 7.96 1.74 -0.20
CA GLN A 189 8.69 0.48 -0.38
C GLN A 189 10.09 0.70 -0.96
N THR A 190 10.19 1.53 -1.99
CA THR A 190 11.47 1.84 -2.65
C THR A 190 12.43 2.55 -1.70
N LEU A 191 11.96 3.56 -0.96
CA LEU A 191 12.77 4.27 0.04
C LEU A 191 13.28 3.33 1.14
N LEU A 192 12.40 2.49 1.69
CA LEU A 192 12.80 1.53 2.71
C LEU A 192 13.81 0.50 2.19
N GLN A 193 13.64 0.00 0.95
CA GLN A 193 14.59 -0.92 0.34
C GLN A 193 15.95 -0.29 0.09
N ALA A 194 16.00 0.99 -0.25
CA ALA A 194 17.24 1.71 -0.50
C ALA A 194 17.98 2.05 0.80
N ALA A 195 17.26 2.50 1.83
CA ALA A 195 17.85 3.02 3.07
C ALA A 195 18.27 1.95 4.08
N VAL A 196 17.74 0.72 3.98
CA VAL A 196 17.95 -0.32 4.98
C VAL A 196 19.19 -1.14 4.68
N ASP A 197 20.03 -1.37 5.70
CA ASP A 197 21.18 -2.30 5.64
C ASP A 197 20.74 -3.67 5.10
N ILE A 198 21.59 -4.28 4.28
CA ILE A 198 21.28 -5.54 3.58
C ILE A 198 20.89 -6.66 4.56
N ARG A 199 21.49 -6.69 5.76
CA ARG A 199 21.21 -7.68 6.81
C ARG A 199 19.84 -7.51 7.45
N MET A 200 19.31 -6.28 7.50
CA MET A 200 18.03 -5.94 8.11
C MET A 200 16.91 -5.78 7.08
N ARG A 201 17.26 -5.73 5.78
CA ARG A 201 16.31 -5.45 4.68
C ARG A 201 15.12 -6.41 4.67
N GLY A 202 15.34 -7.70 4.77
CA GLY A 202 14.26 -8.69 4.79
C GLY A 202 13.29 -8.48 5.96
N ARG A 203 13.81 -8.14 7.15
CA ARG A 203 13.02 -7.94 8.37
C ARG A 203 12.19 -6.64 8.30
N ILE A 204 12.78 -5.56 7.82
CA ILE A 204 12.05 -4.28 7.63
C ILE A 204 11.02 -4.40 6.51
N MET A 205 11.31 -5.13 5.43
CA MET A 205 10.35 -5.38 4.38
C MET A 205 9.20 -6.28 4.83
N ALA A 206 9.45 -7.22 5.75
CA ALA A 206 8.40 -8.01 6.38
C ALA A 206 7.48 -7.12 7.24
N LEU A 207 8.05 -6.19 8.03
CA LEU A 207 7.29 -5.23 8.83
C LEU A 207 6.44 -4.31 7.93
N TYR A 208 7.04 -3.76 6.87
CA TYR A 208 6.31 -2.98 5.86
C TYR A 208 5.17 -3.79 5.22
N GLY A 209 5.46 -5.03 4.81
CA GLY A 209 4.47 -5.93 4.20
C GLY A 209 3.30 -6.28 5.14
N MET A 210 3.59 -6.44 6.43
CA MET A 210 2.57 -6.63 7.47
C MET A 210 1.65 -5.39 7.57
N ILE A 211 2.23 -4.19 7.67
CA ILE A 211 1.47 -2.93 7.73
C ILE A 211 0.64 -2.76 6.44
N PHE A 212 1.24 -3.03 5.29
CA PHE A 212 0.58 -2.87 3.99
C PHE A 212 -0.64 -3.79 3.82
N ARG A 213 -0.58 -5.01 4.33
CA ARG A 213 -1.63 -6.03 4.20
C ARG A 213 -2.63 -6.00 5.35
N ALA A 214 -2.14 -5.94 6.59
CA ALA A 214 -3.00 -5.97 7.77
C ALA A 214 -3.64 -4.61 8.07
N GLY A 215 -2.96 -3.51 7.75
CA GLY A 215 -3.44 -2.16 8.02
C GLY A 215 -4.83 -1.87 7.44
N PRO A 216 -5.09 -2.13 6.14
CA PRO A 216 -6.43 -1.94 5.56
C PRO A 216 -7.49 -2.80 6.23
N ALA A 217 -7.19 -4.05 6.58
CA ALA A 217 -8.12 -4.94 7.25
C ALA A 217 -8.48 -4.43 8.65
N VAL A 218 -7.47 -4.01 9.43
CA VAL A 218 -7.68 -3.38 10.75
C VAL A 218 -8.50 -2.11 10.59
N GLY A 219 -8.17 -1.27 9.60
CA GLY A 219 -8.93 -0.05 9.29
C GLY A 219 -10.38 -0.35 8.93
N ALA A 220 -10.62 -1.36 8.09
CA ALA A 220 -11.97 -1.75 7.68
C ALA A 220 -12.82 -2.24 8.86
N VAL A 221 -12.26 -3.08 9.74
CA VAL A 221 -12.95 -3.56 10.94
C VAL A 221 -13.27 -2.39 11.89
N LEU A 222 -12.29 -1.52 12.17
CA LEU A 222 -12.50 -0.35 13.03
C LEU A 222 -13.54 0.61 12.45
N MET A 223 -13.45 0.93 11.18
CA MET A 223 -14.38 1.84 10.52
C MET A 223 -15.75 1.21 10.33
N GLY A 224 -15.82 -0.08 10.00
CA GLY A 224 -17.07 -0.81 9.86
C GLY A 224 -17.86 -0.82 11.17
N SER A 225 -17.22 -1.20 12.29
CA SER A 225 -17.86 -1.23 13.61
C SER A 225 -18.29 0.16 14.11
N LEU A 226 -17.50 1.19 13.82
CA LEU A 226 -17.88 2.57 14.15
C LEU A 226 -19.01 3.08 13.25
N SER A 227 -19.07 2.61 12.00
CA SER A 227 -20.10 3.04 11.05
C SER A 227 -21.50 2.59 11.42
N GLU A 228 -21.65 1.50 12.17
CA GLU A 228 -22.95 1.07 12.72
C GLU A 228 -23.56 2.11 13.68
N ARG A 229 -22.72 2.86 14.38
CA ARG A 229 -23.17 3.87 15.38
C ARG A 229 -23.18 5.29 14.84
N PHE A 230 -22.21 5.64 14.01
CA PHE A 230 -21.96 7.02 13.59
C PHE A 230 -22.20 7.24 12.08
N GLY A 231 -22.62 6.20 11.35
CA GLY A 231 -22.76 6.24 9.90
C GLY A 231 -21.41 6.12 9.18
N LEU A 232 -21.43 5.77 7.89
CA LEU A 232 -20.24 5.44 7.08
C LEU A 232 -19.24 6.58 6.92
N ARG A 233 -19.70 7.83 6.93
CA ARG A 233 -18.89 9.01 6.60
C ARG A 233 -17.94 9.41 7.71
N TRP A 234 -18.45 9.47 8.96
CA TRP A 234 -17.70 10.00 10.09
C TRP A 234 -16.44 9.22 10.45
N PRO A 235 -16.46 7.88 10.59
CA PRO A 235 -15.24 7.13 10.91
C PRO A 235 -14.16 7.32 9.87
N LEU A 236 -14.53 7.33 8.58
CA LEU A 236 -13.60 7.51 7.47
C LEU A 236 -13.05 8.94 7.43
N ALA A 237 -13.88 9.96 7.66
CA ALA A 237 -13.44 11.36 7.75
C ALA A 237 -12.47 11.57 8.92
N VAL A 238 -12.75 11.00 10.09
CA VAL A 238 -11.87 11.08 11.27
C VAL A 238 -10.54 10.38 10.98
N GLY A 239 -10.54 9.19 10.35
CA GLY A 239 -9.33 8.50 9.94
C GLY A 239 -8.47 9.33 8.98
N ALA A 240 -9.10 10.02 8.03
CA ALA A 240 -8.40 10.91 7.10
C ALA A 240 -7.85 12.17 7.80
N LEU A 241 -8.58 12.76 8.76
CA LEU A 241 -8.10 13.88 9.57
C LEU A 241 -6.91 13.50 10.44
N ILE A 242 -6.95 12.34 11.09
CA ILE A 242 -5.81 11.79 11.84
C ILE A 242 -4.60 11.64 10.93
N SER A 243 -4.80 11.09 9.71
CA SER A 243 -3.72 10.96 8.71
C SER A 243 -3.15 12.32 8.29
N CYS A 244 -3.99 13.35 8.12
CA CYS A 244 -3.54 14.73 7.87
C CYS A 244 -2.69 15.28 9.02
N GLY A 245 -3.10 15.06 10.28
CA GLY A 245 -2.35 15.49 11.46
C GLY A 245 -0.96 14.83 11.55
N PHE A 246 -0.90 13.52 11.32
CA PHE A 246 0.37 12.80 11.25
C PHE A 246 1.23 13.22 10.05
N TRP A 247 0.63 13.48 8.91
CA TRP A 247 1.31 14.06 7.76
C TRP A 247 1.96 15.39 8.11
N ALA A 248 1.22 16.32 8.72
CA ALA A 248 1.72 17.64 9.10
C ALA A 248 2.94 17.52 10.04
N ARG A 249 2.84 16.64 11.06
CA ARG A 249 3.95 16.36 11.98
C ARG A 249 5.17 15.75 11.24
N THR A 250 4.94 14.83 10.31
CA THR A 250 6.01 14.17 9.56
C THR A 250 6.65 15.12 8.55
N ARG A 251 5.87 16.03 7.98
CA ARG A 251 6.35 17.08 7.08
C ARG A 251 7.45 17.94 7.71
N LEU A 252 7.36 18.22 9.01
CA LEU A 252 8.39 18.97 9.73
C LEU A 252 9.76 18.25 9.75
N LYS A 253 9.75 16.93 9.63
CA LYS A 253 10.95 16.08 9.62
C LYS A 253 11.42 15.72 8.20
N GLN A 254 10.77 16.24 7.15
CA GLN A 254 11.00 15.84 5.76
C GLN A 254 12.46 15.91 5.34
N ARG A 255 13.18 16.98 5.68
CA ARG A 255 14.61 17.15 5.32
C ARG A 255 15.46 16.01 5.87
N ARG A 256 15.37 15.75 7.17
CA ARG A 256 16.10 14.64 7.83
C ARG A 256 15.72 13.26 7.27
N MET A 257 14.45 13.08 6.93
CA MET A 257 14.00 11.86 6.30
C MET A 257 14.61 11.69 4.91
N ALA A 258 14.60 12.72 4.07
CA ALA A 258 15.18 12.68 2.73
C ALA A 258 16.68 12.40 2.78
N GLU A 259 17.43 13.10 3.64
CA GLU A 259 18.87 12.91 3.83
C GLU A 259 19.24 11.46 4.21
N THR A 260 18.36 10.75 4.93
CA THR A 260 18.64 9.39 5.40
C THR A 260 18.01 8.29 4.56
N LEU A 261 16.90 8.57 3.86
CA LEU A 261 16.19 7.58 3.03
C LEU A 261 16.61 7.62 1.57
N GLU A 262 17.09 8.77 1.08
CA GLU A 262 17.49 8.97 -0.31
C GLU A 262 19.04 8.99 -0.46
N ALA A 263 19.79 8.82 0.64
CA ALA A 263 21.23 8.71 0.59
C ALA A 263 21.64 7.49 -0.23
N ASP A 264 22.58 7.68 -1.16
CA ASP A 264 23.16 6.57 -1.91
C ASP A 264 23.99 5.71 -0.96
N PRO A 265 23.68 4.41 -0.80
CA PRO A 265 24.45 3.52 0.07
C PRO A 265 25.93 3.43 -0.31
N SER A 266 26.28 3.76 -1.56
CA SER A 266 27.67 3.74 -2.06
C SER A 266 28.49 4.94 -1.58
N VAL A 267 27.85 6.01 -1.07
CA VAL A 267 28.50 7.27 -0.64
C VAL A 267 28.54 7.38 0.89
N ALA A 268 27.90 6.49 1.62
CA ALA A 268 27.92 6.50 3.08
C ALA A 268 29.36 6.25 3.59
N PRO A 269 29.95 7.17 4.40
CA PRO A 269 31.25 6.92 4.99
C PRO A 269 31.17 5.68 5.87
N VAL A 270 32.06 4.72 5.62
CA VAL A 270 32.25 3.52 6.44
C VAL A 270 32.48 3.99 7.89
N ARG A 271 31.45 3.91 8.73
CA ARG A 271 31.65 4.09 10.17
C ARG A 271 32.50 2.93 10.64
N GLN A 272 33.79 3.19 10.85
CA GLN A 272 34.66 2.26 11.56
C GLN A 272 34.07 2.01 12.95
N PRO A 273 33.95 0.74 13.36
CA PRO A 273 33.57 0.42 14.75
C PRO A 273 34.70 0.85 15.67
N GLY A 274 34.41 1.83 16.54
CA GLY A 274 35.24 2.14 17.71
C GLY A 274 34.97 1.15 18.81
#